data_2e05c89e29171e9b9e6eb46e3b0d6f6d
#
_entry.id   2e05c89e29171e9b9e6eb46e3b0d6f6d
#
_cell.length_a   1.000
_cell.length_b   1.000
_cell.length_c   1.000
_cell.angle_alpha   90.00
_cell.angle_beta   90.00
_cell.angle_gamma   90.00
#
_symmetry.space_group_name_H-M   'P 1'
#
loop_
_entity.id
_entity.type
_entity.pdbx_description
1 polymer ?
#
loop_
_entity_poly.entity_id
_entity_poly.type
_entity_poly.pdbx_seq_one_letter_code
_entity_poly.pdbx_strand_id
1 'polypeptide(L)'
;MIGDPGPARVTPGPPADAPVLALKEWAAVVHALLDGRQTVLLRKGGIHEKRFALLGSRFVVFPTVAHSHAESTRPEHASLLALGLPDVAAGELVVRVDLEVAEAIAVRRPDRIAELEPFHIWTTESVRSNRIDFRPRRELTAIVVRARPLAEPVTVPLVPEYAGCRSWVDLDQALLAGVERLGPVHDDRNLLDVADQVRAAVG
;
A
#
# COMPACT_ATOMS: atom_id res chain seq x y z
N MET A 1 -44.37 -19.18 -6.84
CA MET A 1 -43.37 -19.78 -5.93
C MET A 1 -42.10 -18.98 -6.08
N ILE A 2 -41.85 -18.10 -5.13
CA ILE A 2 -40.65 -17.27 -5.08
C ILE A 2 -39.65 -18.04 -4.19
N GLY A 3 -38.55 -18.48 -4.79
CA GLY A 3 -37.52 -19.24 -4.09
C GLY A 3 -36.85 -18.41 -3.03
N ASP A 4 -36.75 -18.95 -1.82
CA ASP A 4 -36.02 -18.44 -0.67
C ASP A 4 -34.52 -18.29 -1.03
N PRO A 5 -33.92 -17.10 -0.89
CA PRO A 5 -32.48 -16.95 -1.06
C PRO A 5 -31.79 -17.59 0.17
N GLY A 6 -31.20 -18.75 -0.06
CA GLY A 6 -30.44 -19.47 0.97
C GLY A 6 -29.39 -18.56 1.64
N PRO A 7 -28.98 -18.92 2.90
CA PRO A 7 -28.09 -18.06 3.70
C PRO A 7 -26.75 -17.82 3.01
N ALA A 8 -26.35 -16.54 2.98
CA ALA A 8 -25.05 -16.12 2.47
C ALA A 8 -23.94 -16.96 3.13
N ARG A 9 -23.12 -17.62 2.31
CA ARG A 9 -21.94 -18.35 2.80
C ARG A 9 -20.99 -17.35 3.44
N VAL A 10 -20.93 -17.39 4.76
CA VAL A 10 -19.86 -16.73 5.52
C VAL A 10 -18.58 -17.46 5.15
N THR A 11 -17.72 -16.84 4.35
CA THR A 11 -16.34 -17.32 4.15
C THR A 11 -15.66 -17.32 5.52
N PRO A 12 -15.12 -18.44 6.01
CA PRO A 12 -14.37 -18.45 7.26
C PRO A 12 -13.21 -17.45 7.14
N GLY A 13 -13.05 -16.60 8.15
CA GLY A 13 -11.89 -15.74 8.28
C GLY A 13 -10.59 -16.56 8.29
N PRO A 14 -9.43 -15.94 8.05
CA PRO A 14 -8.15 -16.63 8.12
C PRO A 14 -8.03 -17.32 9.50
N PRO A 15 -7.32 -18.48 9.56
CA PRO A 15 -7.13 -19.19 10.82
C PRO A 15 -6.50 -18.26 11.86
N ALA A 16 -6.85 -18.49 13.13
CA ALA A 16 -6.49 -17.63 14.27
C ALA A 16 -4.96 -17.46 14.46
N ASP A 17 -4.14 -18.28 13.83
CA ASP A 17 -2.68 -18.27 13.92
C ASP A 17 -1.99 -17.82 12.61
N ALA A 18 -2.73 -17.32 11.62
CA ALA A 18 -2.10 -16.86 10.38
C ALA A 18 -1.43 -15.50 10.61
N PRO A 19 -0.16 -15.30 10.15
CA PRO A 19 0.51 -14.02 10.29
C PRO A 19 -0.24 -12.92 9.54
N VAL A 20 -0.16 -11.69 10.04
CA VAL A 20 -0.68 -10.53 9.34
C VAL A 20 0.34 -10.08 8.30
N LEU A 21 -0.05 -10.12 7.03
CA LEU A 21 0.77 -9.59 5.95
C LEU A 21 0.97 -8.08 6.12
N ALA A 22 2.21 -7.62 6.04
CA ALA A 22 2.56 -6.21 6.06
C ALA A 22 3.41 -5.86 4.83
N LEU A 23 3.01 -4.82 4.11
CA LEU A 23 3.75 -4.30 2.96
C LEU A 23 4.64 -3.14 3.41
N LYS A 24 5.96 -3.25 3.18
CA LYS A 24 6.87 -2.13 3.40
C LYS A 24 6.57 -1.00 2.42
N GLU A 25 6.27 0.17 2.96
CA GLU A 25 6.04 1.39 2.19
C GLU A 25 6.56 2.60 2.96
N TRP A 26 6.74 3.74 2.30
CA TRP A 26 7.23 4.95 2.95
C TRP A 26 6.25 5.45 4.00
N ALA A 27 6.77 5.91 5.14
CA ALA A 27 5.94 6.47 6.21
C ALA A 27 5.11 7.68 5.71
N ALA A 28 5.66 8.53 4.84
CA ALA A 28 4.91 9.61 4.19
C ALA A 28 3.72 9.11 3.36
N VAL A 29 3.84 7.93 2.73
CA VAL A 29 2.74 7.30 1.99
C VAL A 29 1.64 6.83 2.93
N VAL A 30 1.98 6.32 4.13
CA VAL A 30 0.98 5.97 5.15
C VAL A 30 0.09 7.16 5.46
N HIS A 31 0.70 8.33 5.72
CA HIS A 31 -0.05 9.56 6.00
C HIS A 31 -0.82 10.08 4.78
N ALA A 32 -0.27 9.93 3.57
CA ALA A 32 -0.98 10.27 2.34
C ALA A 32 -2.23 9.41 2.11
N LEU A 33 -2.16 8.11 2.41
CA LEU A 33 -3.30 7.19 2.36
C LEU A 33 -4.38 7.57 3.38
N LEU A 34 -3.97 7.91 4.61
CA LEU A 34 -4.87 8.33 5.69
C LEU A 34 -5.54 9.69 5.40
N ASP A 35 -4.83 10.59 4.71
CA ASP A 35 -5.29 11.94 4.36
C ASP A 35 -6.05 11.97 3.00
N GLY A 36 -6.20 10.82 2.35
CA GLY A 36 -6.90 10.69 1.07
C GLY A 36 -6.15 11.25 -0.14
N ARG A 37 -4.87 11.62 0.00
CA ARG A 37 -4.01 12.14 -1.09
C ARG A 37 -3.39 11.03 -1.93
N GLN A 38 -3.47 9.80 -1.48
CA GLN A 38 -2.95 8.64 -2.20
C GLN A 38 -3.94 7.50 -2.21
N THR A 39 -4.11 6.90 -3.40
CA THR A 39 -4.98 5.75 -3.64
C THR A 39 -4.27 4.66 -4.44
N VAL A 40 -3.08 4.96 -4.98
CA VAL A 40 -2.32 4.04 -5.83
C VAL A 40 -0.94 3.78 -5.25
N LEU A 41 -0.57 2.51 -5.12
CA LEU A 41 0.78 2.05 -4.85
C LEU A 41 1.43 1.59 -6.16
N LEU A 42 2.69 2.00 -6.39
CA LEU A 42 3.47 1.58 -7.56
C LEU A 42 4.50 0.54 -7.13
N ARG A 43 4.31 -0.71 -7.55
CA ARG A 43 5.16 -1.84 -7.11
C ARG A 43 5.79 -2.56 -8.31
N LYS A 44 7.04 -2.90 -8.17
CA LYS A 44 7.82 -3.60 -9.18
C LYS A 44 8.28 -4.96 -8.67
N GLY A 45 8.38 -5.93 -9.57
CA GLY A 45 8.89 -7.26 -9.23
C GLY A 45 10.28 -7.22 -8.59
N GLY A 46 10.49 -8.06 -7.59
CA GLY A 46 11.75 -8.21 -6.85
C GLY A 46 12.89 -8.79 -7.69
N ILE A 47 14.00 -9.17 -7.04
CA ILE A 47 15.22 -9.65 -7.72
C ILE A 47 14.93 -10.93 -8.51
N HIS A 48 14.09 -11.81 -7.99
CA HIS A 48 13.77 -13.12 -8.58
C HIS A 48 12.40 -13.18 -9.25
N GLU A 49 11.62 -12.07 -9.26
CA GLU A 49 10.26 -12.04 -9.76
C GLU A 49 10.15 -11.16 -11.00
N LYS A 50 9.49 -11.62 -12.06
CA LYS A 50 9.23 -10.82 -13.26
C LYS A 50 8.25 -9.68 -12.99
N ARG A 51 7.30 -9.90 -12.08
CA ARG A 51 6.29 -8.95 -11.63
C ARG A 51 6.19 -8.95 -10.11
N PHE A 52 5.58 -7.93 -9.53
CA PHE A 52 5.32 -7.88 -8.10
C PHE A 52 4.30 -8.96 -7.72
N ALA A 53 4.67 -9.81 -6.75
CA ALA A 53 3.77 -10.81 -6.21
C ALA A 53 2.88 -10.16 -5.14
N LEU A 54 1.58 -10.11 -5.41
CA LEU A 54 0.58 -9.72 -4.43
C LEU A 54 0.26 -10.96 -3.58
N LEU A 55 0.77 -11.00 -2.33
CA LEU A 55 0.62 -12.18 -1.45
C LEU A 55 -0.76 -12.29 -0.82
N GLY A 56 -1.55 -11.20 -0.80
CA GLY A 56 -2.92 -11.19 -0.30
C GLY A 56 -3.67 -9.97 -0.78
N SER A 57 -5.00 -10.01 -0.71
CA SER A 57 -5.87 -8.87 -1.03
C SER A 57 -6.01 -7.88 0.13
N ARG A 58 -5.60 -8.25 1.34
CA ARG A 58 -5.60 -7.38 2.53
C ARG A 58 -4.27 -7.49 3.26
N PHE A 59 -3.77 -6.35 3.72
CA PHE A 59 -2.51 -6.26 4.44
C PHE A 59 -2.42 -4.91 5.16
N VAL A 60 -1.57 -4.82 6.17
CA VAL A 60 -1.24 -3.55 6.81
C VAL A 60 0.00 -2.93 6.17
N VAL A 61 0.23 -1.64 6.41
CA VAL A 61 1.44 -0.97 5.93
C VAL A 61 2.50 -0.96 7.02
N PHE A 62 3.68 -1.46 6.68
CA PHE A 62 4.90 -1.41 7.47
C PHE A 62 5.67 -0.14 7.06
N PRO A 63 5.67 0.94 7.88
CA PRO A 63 6.29 2.20 7.50
C PRO A 63 7.81 2.09 7.43
N THR A 64 8.39 2.79 6.47
CA THR A 64 9.85 2.91 6.31
C THR A 64 10.26 4.36 6.06
N VAL A 65 11.46 4.73 6.45
CA VAL A 65 12.05 6.03 6.17
C VAL A 65 13.41 5.87 5.50
N ALA A 66 13.73 6.77 4.58
CA ALA A 66 15.04 6.89 3.96
C ALA A 66 15.30 8.34 3.56
N HIS A 67 16.57 8.75 3.49
CA HIS A 67 16.97 10.12 3.12
C HIS A 67 16.47 10.53 1.72
N SER A 68 16.41 9.58 0.77
CA SER A 68 15.94 9.82 -0.60
C SER A 68 14.44 10.08 -0.72
N HIS A 69 13.66 9.90 0.35
CA HIS A 69 12.22 10.12 0.31
C HIS A 69 11.87 11.60 0.09
N ALA A 70 12.67 12.52 0.64
CA ALA A 70 12.45 13.97 0.49
C ALA A 70 12.56 14.40 -0.99
N GLU A 71 13.60 13.95 -1.69
CA GLU A 71 13.84 14.28 -3.10
C GLU A 71 12.81 13.63 -4.04
N SER A 72 12.23 12.52 -3.60
CA SER A 72 11.28 11.74 -4.39
C SER A 72 9.82 12.16 -4.18
N THR A 73 9.53 13.00 -3.20
CA THR A 73 8.17 13.46 -2.86
C THR A 73 7.90 14.81 -3.49
N ARG A 74 6.73 14.99 -4.09
CA ARG A 74 6.32 16.29 -4.64
C ARG A 74 6.25 17.35 -3.54
N PRO A 75 6.68 18.62 -3.82
CA PRO A 75 6.79 19.69 -2.83
C PRO A 75 5.50 19.95 -2.04
N GLU A 76 4.34 19.85 -2.69
CA GLU A 76 3.03 20.04 -2.06
C GLU A 76 2.67 18.96 -1.02
N HIS A 77 3.43 17.86 -1.01
CA HIS A 77 3.28 16.76 -0.06
C HIS A 77 4.43 16.68 0.96
N ALA A 78 5.36 17.63 0.96
CA ALA A 78 6.57 17.58 1.80
C ALA A 78 6.25 17.51 3.30
N SER A 79 5.13 18.09 3.76
CA SER A 79 4.69 18.01 5.16
C SER A 79 4.47 16.58 5.65
N LEU A 80 4.11 15.64 4.76
CA LEU A 80 3.89 14.25 5.10
C LEU A 80 5.17 13.53 5.53
N LEU A 81 6.33 13.99 5.07
CA LEU A 81 7.64 13.45 5.48
C LEU A 81 7.84 13.65 7.00
N ALA A 82 7.56 14.86 7.49
CA ALA A 82 7.69 15.16 8.92
C ALA A 82 6.68 14.38 9.77
N LEU A 83 5.46 14.16 9.26
CA LEU A 83 4.44 13.34 9.93
C LEU A 83 4.84 11.86 10.02
N GLY A 84 5.54 11.35 9.01
CA GLY A 84 5.97 9.96 8.97
C GLY A 84 7.21 9.64 9.82
N LEU A 85 8.03 10.61 10.18
CA LEU A 85 9.26 10.36 10.94
C LEU A 85 9.02 9.68 12.30
N PRO A 86 8.02 10.08 13.11
CA PRO A 86 7.74 9.43 14.39
C PRO A 86 7.25 7.99 14.27
N ASP A 87 6.78 7.58 13.09
CA ASP A 87 6.29 6.22 12.87
C ASP A 87 7.41 5.18 12.75
N VAL A 88 8.66 5.63 12.65
CA VAL A 88 9.85 4.77 12.61
C VAL A 88 10.86 5.31 13.60
N ALA A 89 10.66 5.01 14.87
CA ALA A 89 11.57 5.39 15.95
C ALA A 89 12.61 4.31 16.22
N ALA A 90 13.58 4.61 17.11
CA ALA A 90 14.62 3.66 17.46
C ALA A 90 14.05 2.38 18.08
N GLY A 91 14.12 1.28 17.35
CA GLY A 91 13.67 -0.04 17.81
C GLY A 91 12.18 -0.35 17.66
N GLU A 92 11.37 0.58 17.16
CA GLU A 92 9.92 0.40 17.01
C GLU A 92 9.41 1.05 15.73
N LEU A 93 8.24 0.59 15.27
CA LEU A 93 7.47 1.24 14.23
C LEU A 93 5.99 1.29 14.59
N VAL A 94 5.23 2.18 13.94
CA VAL A 94 3.80 2.38 14.20
C VAL A 94 2.98 2.02 12.96
N VAL A 95 2.19 0.97 13.07
CA VAL A 95 1.20 0.55 12.06
C VAL A 95 -0.08 1.35 12.25
N ARG A 96 -0.58 2.02 11.21
CA ARG A 96 -1.73 2.93 11.27
C ARG A 96 -2.87 2.58 10.33
N VAL A 97 -2.61 1.78 9.30
CA VAL A 97 -3.56 1.58 8.20
C VAL A 97 -3.58 0.14 7.73
N ASP A 98 -4.78 -0.36 7.53
CA ASP A 98 -5.11 -1.61 6.84
C ASP A 98 -5.48 -1.26 5.39
N LEU A 99 -4.94 -2.00 4.44
CA LEU A 99 -5.22 -1.83 3.02
C LEU A 99 -5.92 -3.05 2.46
N GLU A 100 -6.91 -2.80 1.62
CA GLU A 100 -7.55 -3.79 0.78
C GLU A 100 -7.31 -3.43 -0.69
N VAL A 101 -6.88 -4.40 -1.49
CA VAL A 101 -6.66 -4.20 -2.93
C VAL A 101 -8.00 -4.10 -3.63
N ALA A 102 -8.28 -2.95 -4.23
CA ALA A 102 -9.42 -2.77 -5.11
C ALA A 102 -9.11 -3.31 -6.50
N GLU A 103 -7.93 -3.00 -7.05
CA GLU A 103 -7.47 -3.51 -8.34
C GLU A 103 -5.94 -3.48 -8.45
N ALA A 104 -5.37 -4.42 -9.22
CA ALA A 104 -3.96 -4.44 -9.58
C ALA A 104 -3.81 -4.39 -11.11
N ILE A 105 -3.23 -3.31 -11.62
CA ILE A 105 -3.16 -2.98 -13.05
C ILE A 105 -1.70 -3.02 -13.49
N ALA A 106 -1.40 -3.83 -14.50
CA ALA A 106 -0.06 -3.84 -15.12
C ALA A 106 0.17 -2.54 -15.90
N VAL A 107 1.31 -1.88 -15.64
CA VAL A 107 1.70 -0.68 -16.38
C VAL A 107 2.30 -1.09 -17.73
N ARG A 108 1.50 -0.98 -18.77
CA ARG A 108 1.88 -1.32 -20.15
C ARG A 108 2.31 -0.10 -20.95
N ARG A 109 1.92 1.10 -20.52
CA ARG A 109 2.28 2.40 -21.13
C ARG A 109 3.07 3.26 -20.14
N PRO A 110 4.34 2.91 -19.85
CA PRO A 110 5.17 3.62 -18.87
C PRO A 110 5.51 5.06 -19.28
N ASP A 111 5.40 5.41 -20.55
CA ASP A 111 5.51 6.77 -21.07
C ASP A 111 4.44 7.70 -20.51
N ARG A 112 3.26 7.15 -20.18
CA ARG A 112 2.13 7.89 -19.62
C ARG A 112 2.09 7.90 -18.08
N ILE A 113 3.16 7.49 -17.41
CA ILE A 113 3.18 7.36 -15.95
C ILE A 113 2.88 8.66 -15.20
N ALA A 114 3.16 9.82 -15.81
CA ALA A 114 2.83 11.12 -15.26
C ALA A 114 1.32 11.33 -15.03
N GLU A 115 0.47 10.63 -15.78
CA GLU A 115 -0.99 10.71 -15.59
C GLU A 115 -1.47 10.07 -14.29
N LEU A 116 -0.60 9.34 -13.60
CA LEU A 116 -0.89 8.78 -12.28
C LEU A 116 -0.56 9.73 -11.11
N GLU A 117 0.05 10.90 -11.37
CA GLU A 117 0.40 11.87 -10.32
C GLU A 117 -0.78 12.25 -9.38
N PRO A 118 -2.03 12.38 -9.86
CA PRO A 118 -3.16 12.67 -8.97
C PRO A 118 -3.41 11.61 -7.89
N PHE A 119 -2.88 10.39 -8.07
CA PHE A 119 -3.19 9.24 -7.22
C PHE A 119 -2.05 8.83 -6.28
N HIS A 120 -0.92 9.56 -6.27
CA HIS A 120 0.22 9.29 -5.41
C HIS A 120 1.03 10.56 -5.11
N ILE A 121 1.93 10.50 -4.12
CA ILE A 121 2.72 11.66 -3.66
C ILE A 121 4.11 11.79 -4.32
N TRP A 122 4.57 10.81 -5.08
CA TRP A 122 5.91 10.82 -5.67
C TRP A 122 6.01 11.76 -6.88
N THR A 123 7.21 12.27 -7.12
CA THR A 123 7.51 12.97 -8.38
C THR A 123 7.53 11.99 -9.54
N THR A 124 7.10 12.42 -10.73
CA THR A 124 7.21 11.61 -11.96
C THR A 124 8.67 11.21 -12.23
N GLU A 125 9.63 12.10 -11.96
CA GLU A 125 11.06 11.82 -12.10
C GLU A 125 11.50 10.64 -11.23
N SER A 126 11.11 10.64 -9.94
CA SER A 126 11.46 9.54 -9.03
C SER A 126 10.79 8.22 -9.42
N VAL A 127 9.56 8.26 -9.93
CA VAL A 127 8.88 7.06 -10.44
C VAL A 127 9.60 6.52 -11.67
N ARG A 128 10.01 7.38 -12.61
CA ARG A 128 10.78 6.98 -13.79
C ARG A 128 12.10 6.34 -13.39
N SER A 129 12.95 7.05 -12.66
CA SER A 129 14.30 6.60 -12.30
C SER A 129 14.28 5.35 -11.42
N ASN A 130 13.43 5.32 -10.38
CA ASN A 130 13.45 4.25 -9.38
C ASN A 130 12.56 3.05 -9.74
N ARG A 131 11.60 3.22 -10.65
CA ARG A 131 10.62 2.17 -10.95
C ARG A 131 10.59 1.75 -12.41
N ILE A 132 10.73 2.66 -13.38
CA ILE A 132 10.68 2.33 -14.82
C ILE A 132 12.06 1.97 -15.31
N ASP A 133 13.01 2.90 -15.19
CA ASP A 133 14.37 2.75 -15.75
C ASP A 133 15.21 1.74 -14.95
N PHE A 134 15.00 1.70 -13.63
CA PHE A 134 15.63 0.68 -12.79
C PHE A 134 15.02 -0.70 -13.09
N ARG A 135 15.84 -1.60 -13.67
CA ARG A 135 15.43 -2.96 -14.09
C ARG A 135 14.25 -2.94 -15.08
N PRO A 136 14.39 -2.38 -16.28
CA PRO A 136 13.30 -2.13 -17.23
C PRO A 136 12.56 -3.40 -17.69
N ARG A 137 13.19 -4.58 -17.54
CA ARG A 137 12.56 -5.89 -17.87
C ARG A 137 11.57 -6.38 -16.82
N ARG A 138 11.43 -5.68 -15.69
CA ARG A 138 10.49 -6.03 -14.63
C ARG A 138 9.21 -5.24 -14.80
N GLU A 139 8.10 -5.94 -14.71
CA GLU A 139 6.77 -5.33 -14.82
C GLU A 139 6.51 -4.42 -13.61
N LEU A 140 6.02 -3.23 -13.88
CA LEU A 140 5.49 -2.30 -12.88
C LEU A 140 3.99 -2.53 -12.76
N THR A 141 3.49 -2.58 -11.53
CA THR A 141 2.08 -2.74 -11.21
C THR A 141 1.60 -1.51 -10.44
N ALA A 142 0.52 -0.90 -10.91
CA ALA A 142 -0.26 0.09 -10.18
C ALA A 142 -1.33 -0.65 -9.38
N ILE A 143 -1.33 -0.49 -8.07
CA ILE A 143 -2.27 -1.16 -7.16
C ILE A 143 -3.18 -0.10 -6.58
N VAL A 144 -4.45 -0.10 -6.97
CA VAL A 144 -5.49 0.73 -6.37
C VAL A 144 -5.88 0.10 -5.03
N VAL A 145 -5.84 0.88 -3.97
CA VAL A 145 -6.07 0.40 -2.61
C VAL A 145 -7.16 1.17 -1.89
N ARG A 146 -7.95 0.43 -1.11
CA ARG A 146 -8.87 0.97 -0.10
C ARG A 146 -8.13 1.07 1.22
N ALA A 147 -7.92 2.28 1.72
CA ALA A 147 -7.30 2.52 3.01
C ALA A 147 -8.36 2.57 4.11
N ARG A 148 -8.13 1.82 5.20
CA ARG A 148 -8.92 1.86 6.43
C ARG A 148 -7.99 2.20 7.59
N PRO A 149 -8.16 3.36 8.23
CA PRO A 149 -7.39 3.69 9.41
C PRO A 149 -7.65 2.66 10.51
N LEU A 150 -6.62 2.32 11.29
CA LEU A 150 -6.81 1.64 12.57
C LEU A 150 -7.37 2.65 13.58
N ALA A 151 -8.35 2.24 14.40
CA ALA A 151 -8.91 3.12 15.44
C ALA A 151 -7.82 3.58 16.41
N GLU A 152 -6.88 2.67 16.72
CA GLU A 152 -5.68 2.95 17.50
C GLU A 152 -4.44 2.49 16.73
N PRO A 153 -3.42 3.34 16.57
CA PRO A 153 -2.14 2.95 16.00
C PRO A 153 -1.47 1.86 16.82
N VAL A 154 -0.86 0.89 16.15
CA VAL A 154 -0.22 -0.25 16.82
C VAL A 154 1.30 -0.11 16.76
N THR A 155 1.93 -0.06 17.93
CA THR A 155 3.40 -0.09 18.03
C THR A 155 3.91 -1.51 17.87
N VAL A 156 4.84 -1.70 16.96
CA VAL A 156 5.44 -2.99 16.62
C VAL A 156 6.96 -2.92 16.88
N PRO A 157 7.52 -3.79 17.74
CA PRO A 157 8.96 -3.88 17.94
C PRO A 157 9.68 -4.23 16.63
N LEU A 158 10.77 -3.54 16.32
CA LEU A 158 11.64 -3.88 15.20
C LEU A 158 12.52 -5.07 15.57
N VAL A 159 12.34 -6.18 14.86
CA VAL A 159 13.14 -7.39 15.03
C VAL A 159 14.02 -7.63 13.79
N PRO A 160 15.16 -8.35 13.92
CA PRO A 160 16.06 -8.58 12.79
C PRO A 160 15.40 -9.24 11.58
N GLU A 161 14.36 -10.03 11.79
CA GLU A 161 13.59 -10.74 10.76
C GLU A 161 12.88 -9.79 9.81
N TYR A 162 12.59 -8.56 10.25
CA TYR A 162 11.97 -7.52 9.41
C TYR A 162 12.99 -6.77 8.56
N ALA A 163 14.29 -7.00 8.76
CA ALA A 163 15.34 -6.33 8.01
C ALA A 163 15.41 -6.77 6.53
N GLY A 164 16.16 -6.01 5.73
CA GLY A 164 16.45 -6.32 4.33
C GLY A 164 15.44 -5.79 3.32
N CYS A 165 15.74 -6.04 2.03
CA CYS A 165 15.04 -5.47 0.87
C CYS A 165 13.79 -6.27 0.46
N ARG A 166 13.13 -6.94 1.38
CA ARG A 166 11.86 -7.62 1.12
C ARG A 166 10.71 -6.62 1.11
N SER A 167 9.78 -6.78 0.18
CA SER A 167 8.55 -5.96 0.16
C SER A 167 7.56 -6.38 1.23
N TRP A 168 7.50 -7.67 1.56
CA TRP A 168 6.54 -8.24 2.49
C TRP A 168 7.21 -8.68 3.78
N VAL A 169 6.49 -8.48 4.87
CA VAL A 169 6.85 -8.89 6.23
C VAL A 169 5.62 -9.57 6.84
N ASP A 170 5.84 -10.64 7.58
CA ASP A 170 4.83 -11.32 8.39
C ASP A 170 4.88 -10.75 9.81
N LEU A 171 3.82 -10.05 10.24
CA LEU A 171 3.69 -9.58 11.61
C LEU A 171 2.95 -10.62 12.45
N ASP A 172 3.29 -10.67 13.75
CA ASP A 172 2.53 -11.45 14.72
C ASP A 172 1.08 -10.95 14.76
N GLN A 173 0.15 -11.87 14.55
CA GLN A 173 -1.28 -11.57 14.59
C GLN A 173 -1.72 -11.02 15.94
N ALA A 174 -1.09 -11.42 17.02
CA ALA A 174 -1.43 -10.94 18.38
C ALA A 174 -1.30 -9.42 18.49
N LEU A 175 -0.40 -8.79 17.72
CA LEU A 175 -0.21 -7.33 17.73
C LEU A 175 -1.43 -6.56 17.20
N LEU A 176 -2.21 -7.17 16.31
CA LEU A 176 -3.36 -6.54 15.64
C LEU A 176 -4.68 -7.18 16.03
N ALA A 177 -4.65 -8.14 16.98
CA ALA A 177 -5.84 -8.81 17.47
C ALA A 177 -6.76 -7.81 18.21
N GLY A 178 -8.03 -7.77 17.82
CA GLY A 178 -9.03 -6.88 18.44
C GLY A 178 -8.90 -5.40 18.02
N VAL A 179 -7.91 -5.01 17.22
CA VAL A 179 -7.79 -3.62 16.75
C VAL A 179 -8.88 -3.34 15.72
N GLU A 180 -9.73 -2.37 16.00
CA GLU A 180 -10.81 -1.93 15.12
C GLU A 180 -10.28 -1.21 13.89
N ARG A 181 -10.92 -1.43 12.74
CA ARG A 181 -10.68 -0.69 11.49
C ARG A 181 -11.81 0.30 11.30
N LEU A 182 -11.48 1.55 11.13
CA LEU A 182 -12.45 2.60 10.87
C LEU A 182 -13.03 2.49 9.45
N GLY A 183 -14.01 3.33 9.12
CA GLY A 183 -14.55 3.43 7.77
C GLY A 183 -13.44 3.74 6.75
N PRO A 184 -13.62 3.35 5.47
CA PRO A 184 -12.64 3.61 4.44
C PRO A 184 -12.48 5.11 4.18
N VAL A 185 -11.27 5.55 3.85
CA VAL A 185 -10.95 6.95 3.49
C VAL A 185 -11.69 7.36 2.21
N HIS A 186 -11.76 6.45 1.24
CA HIS A 186 -12.49 6.64 -0.01
C HIS A 186 -13.59 5.57 -0.15
N ASP A 187 -14.74 5.97 -0.68
CA ASP A 187 -15.83 5.04 -0.97
C ASP A 187 -15.57 4.20 -2.23
N ASP A 188 -16.43 3.20 -2.45
CA ASP A 188 -16.30 2.26 -3.56
C ASP A 188 -16.39 2.96 -4.93
N ARG A 189 -17.22 3.99 -5.05
CA ARG A 189 -17.40 4.73 -6.30
C ARG A 189 -16.11 5.48 -6.67
N ASN A 190 -15.52 6.17 -5.71
CA ASN A 190 -14.25 6.86 -5.92
C ASN A 190 -13.14 5.89 -6.35
N LEU A 191 -13.03 4.72 -5.71
CA LEU A 191 -12.01 3.72 -6.05
C LEU A 191 -12.24 3.09 -7.43
N LEU A 192 -13.49 2.89 -7.84
CA LEU A 192 -13.81 2.45 -9.21
C LEU A 192 -13.40 3.52 -10.24
N ASP A 193 -13.73 4.78 -9.99
CA ASP A 193 -13.33 5.90 -10.86
C ASP A 193 -11.80 6.01 -10.96
N VAL A 194 -11.07 5.83 -9.85
CA VAL A 194 -9.59 5.79 -9.84
C VAL A 194 -9.07 4.61 -10.67
N ALA A 195 -9.63 3.41 -10.48
CA ALA A 195 -9.19 2.22 -11.22
C ALA A 195 -9.41 2.39 -12.74
N ASP A 196 -10.54 2.98 -13.16
CA ASP A 196 -10.81 3.27 -14.56
C ASP A 196 -9.83 4.28 -15.15
N GLN A 197 -9.51 5.36 -14.41
CA GLN A 197 -8.53 6.35 -14.83
C GLN A 197 -7.12 5.74 -14.93
N VAL A 198 -6.68 4.96 -13.95
CA VAL A 198 -5.39 4.26 -13.98
C VAL A 198 -5.32 3.30 -15.17
N ARG A 199 -6.38 2.53 -15.42
CA ARG A 199 -6.45 1.59 -16.56
C ARG A 199 -6.41 2.35 -17.87
N ALA A 200 -7.13 3.45 -18.00
CA ALA A 200 -7.12 4.31 -19.18
C ALA A 200 -5.78 4.99 -19.40
N ALA A 201 -5.04 5.34 -18.35
CA ALA A 201 -3.73 5.95 -18.44
C ALA A 201 -2.65 4.94 -18.84
N VAL A 202 -2.48 3.86 -18.10
CA VAL A 202 -1.29 2.99 -18.18
C VAL A 202 -1.56 1.51 -18.47
N GLY A 203 -2.79 1.08 -18.44
CA GLY A 203 -3.21 -0.31 -18.69
C GLY A 203 -3.18 -0.77 -20.16
#